data_cc687468da6dffa4ba951cdfae0d724c
#
_entry.id   cc687468da6dffa4ba951cdfae0d724c
#
_cell.length_a   1.000
_cell.length_b   1.000
_cell.length_c   1.000
_cell.angle_alpha   90.00
_cell.angle_beta   90.00
_cell.angle_gamma   90.00
#
_symmetry.space_group_name_H-M   'P 1'
#
loop_
_entity.id
_entity.type
_entity.pdbx_description
1 polymer ?
#
loop_
_entity_poly.entity_id
_entity_poly.type
_entity_poly.pdbx_seq_one_letter_code
_entity_poly.pdbx_strand_id
1 'polypeptide(L)'
;TANNLLSAIIDNHIFQGNELNIDPAKITHERCMDLNDRSLRNLKINGVDVHFNISTASEMMAILCLSKNENDLKTRLGNILVGYTYEEKEVFARDLQCVNALFLLLKDALKPNMVKTLENNLALVHGGPFANIAHGTNSIISTNYGLHHFDYTIVEAGFGSDMGALKFFDIVVR
;
A
#
# COMPACT_ATOMS: atom_id res chain seq x y z
N THR A 1 -8.22 -4.87 4.00
CA THR A 1 -9.36 -5.32 3.13
C THR A 1 -9.03 -5.12 1.66
N ALA A 2 -8.57 -3.92 1.20
CA ALA A 2 -8.28 -3.67 -0.22
C ALA A 2 -7.23 -4.62 -0.81
N ASN A 3 -6.15 -4.89 -0.08
CA ASN A 3 -5.13 -5.85 -0.51
C ASN A 3 -5.70 -7.26 -0.68
N ASN A 4 -6.55 -7.69 0.25
CA ASN A 4 -7.19 -9.01 0.19
C ASN A 4 -8.20 -9.09 -0.96
N LEU A 5 -8.90 -7.98 -1.27
CA LEU A 5 -9.78 -7.93 -2.43
C LEU A 5 -8.98 -8.11 -3.73
N LEU A 6 -7.84 -7.42 -3.88
CA LEU A 6 -7.01 -7.59 -5.08
C LEU A 6 -6.52 -9.03 -5.21
N SER A 7 -6.03 -9.64 -4.11
CA SER A 7 -5.63 -11.06 -4.11
C SER A 7 -6.78 -11.98 -4.54
N ALA A 8 -7.99 -11.74 -4.02
CA ALA A 8 -9.17 -12.55 -4.38
C ALA A 8 -9.58 -12.37 -5.86
N ILE A 9 -9.45 -11.15 -6.39
CA ILE A 9 -9.74 -10.88 -7.82
C ILE A 9 -8.73 -11.59 -8.71
N ILE A 10 -7.43 -11.58 -8.37
CA ILE A 10 -6.39 -12.30 -9.11
C ILE A 10 -6.70 -13.80 -9.12
N ASP A 11 -6.96 -14.39 -7.96
CA ASP A 11 -7.29 -15.82 -7.84
C ASP A 11 -8.53 -16.17 -8.66
N ASN A 12 -9.58 -15.36 -8.55
CA ASN A 12 -10.82 -15.58 -9.30
C ASN A 12 -10.62 -15.46 -10.81
N HIS A 13 -9.83 -14.46 -11.26
CA HIS A 13 -9.53 -14.27 -12.67
C HIS A 13 -8.84 -15.52 -13.27
N ILE A 14 -7.82 -16.03 -12.57
CA ILE A 14 -7.09 -17.23 -12.98
C ILE A 14 -8.01 -18.46 -13.00
N PHE A 15 -8.86 -18.62 -11.96
CA PHE A 15 -9.75 -19.75 -11.83
C PHE A 15 -10.90 -19.73 -12.85
N GLN A 16 -11.39 -18.55 -13.25
CA GLN A 16 -12.55 -18.36 -14.15
C GLN A 16 -12.17 -18.27 -15.64
N GLY A 17 -11.00 -18.72 -16.02
CA GLY A 17 -10.63 -18.82 -17.43
C GLY A 17 -9.40 -18.02 -17.83
N ASN A 18 -8.87 -17.17 -16.94
CA ASN A 18 -7.56 -16.49 -17.11
C ASN A 18 -7.42 -15.77 -18.47
N GLU A 19 -8.39 -14.94 -18.83
CA GLU A 19 -8.42 -14.22 -20.12
C GLU A 19 -7.16 -13.39 -20.38
N LEU A 20 -6.52 -12.87 -19.32
CA LEU A 20 -5.26 -12.12 -19.40
C LEU A 20 -4.03 -13.03 -19.52
N ASN A 21 -4.22 -14.35 -19.50
CA ASN A 21 -3.14 -15.33 -19.62
C ASN A 21 -2.02 -15.19 -18.56
N ILE A 22 -2.39 -14.85 -17.33
CA ILE A 22 -1.48 -14.68 -16.20
C ILE A 22 -0.81 -16.01 -15.85
N ASP A 23 0.50 -16.02 -15.69
CA ASP A 23 1.24 -17.17 -15.18
C ASP A 23 1.13 -17.19 -13.62
N PRO A 24 0.45 -18.20 -13.03
CA PRO A 24 0.30 -18.27 -11.57
C PRO A 24 1.63 -18.36 -10.80
N ALA A 25 2.71 -18.81 -11.45
CA ALA A 25 4.04 -18.87 -10.86
C ALA A 25 4.77 -17.51 -10.86
N LYS A 26 4.24 -16.52 -11.57
CA LYS A 26 4.86 -15.20 -11.75
C LYS A 26 4.00 -14.06 -11.19
N ILE A 27 3.14 -14.35 -10.22
CA ILE A 27 2.37 -13.32 -9.49
C ILE A 27 3.34 -12.58 -8.56
N THR A 28 3.38 -11.26 -8.70
CA THR A 28 4.21 -10.36 -7.87
C THR A 28 3.44 -9.72 -6.72
N HIS A 29 2.10 -9.68 -6.83
CA HIS A 29 1.26 -9.13 -5.77
C HIS A 29 1.29 -10.01 -4.53
N GLU A 30 1.73 -9.44 -3.40
CA GLU A 30 1.86 -10.15 -2.13
C GLU A 30 0.56 -10.11 -1.32
N ARG A 31 0.20 -11.26 -0.76
CA ARG A 31 -0.95 -11.39 0.14
C ARG A 31 -0.65 -10.77 1.49
N CYS A 32 -1.66 -10.30 2.18
CA CYS A 32 -1.53 -9.76 3.53
C CYS A 32 -2.36 -10.52 4.55
N MET A 33 -1.72 -10.78 5.70
CA MET A 33 -2.39 -11.35 6.86
C MET A 33 -1.75 -10.78 8.13
N ASP A 34 -2.57 -10.18 9.01
CA ASP A 34 -2.10 -9.56 10.24
C ASP A 34 -1.91 -10.59 11.37
N LEU A 35 -1.08 -11.58 11.11
CA LEU A 35 -0.63 -12.58 12.06
C LEU A 35 0.90 -12.60 12.10
N ASN A 36 1.46 -12.59 13.32
CA ASN A 36 2.90 -12.70 13.55
C ASN A 36 3.41 -14.15 13.55
N ASP A 37 2.77 -15.01 12.77
CA ASP A 37 3.18 -16.41 12.66
C ASP A 37 4.21 -16.58 11.53
N ARG A 38 5.42 -16.99 11.90
CA ARG A 38 6.51 -17.25 10.95
C ARG A 38 6.18 -18.37 9.96
N SER A 39 5.30 -19.31 10.33
CA SER A 39 4.87 -20.40 9.45
C SER A 39 4.12 -19.91 8.20
N LEU A 40 3.49 -18.71 8.28
CA LEU A 40 2.77 -18.09 7.16
C LEU A 40 3.68 -17.38 6.16
N ARG A 41 4.96 -17.23 6.45
CA ARG A 41 5.91 -16.51 5.58
C ARG A 41 6.37 -17.33 4.39
N ASN A 42 6.30 -18.66 4.47
CA ASN A 42 6.77 -19.58 3.44
C ASN A 42 5.77 -20.73 3.30
N LEU A 43 4.70 -20.50 2.55
CA LEU A 43 3.68 -21.51 2.29
C LEU A 43 3.70 -21.94 0.83
N LYS A 44 3.36 -23.23 0.61
CA LYS A 44 3.03 -23.71 -0.74
C LYS A 44 1.53 -23.92 -0.84
N ILE A 45 0.91 -23.18 -1.77
CA ILE A 45 -0.51 -23.35 -2.10
C ILE A 45 -0.59 -23.84 -3.54
N ASN A 46 -1.14 -25.05 -3.72
CA ASN A 46 -1.22 -25.71 -5.05
C ASN A 46 0.13 -25.80 -5.79
N GLY A 47 1.21 -26.00 -5.02
CA GLY A 47 2.58 -26.13 -5.58
C GLY A 47 3.31 -24.81 -5.84
N VAL A 48 2.64 -23.66 -5.67
CA VAL A 48 3.22 -22.32 -5.80
C VAL A 48 3.65 -21.78 -4.44
N ASP A 49 4.84 -21.23 -4.34
CA ASP A 49 5.32 -20.55 -3.14
C ASP A 49 4.55 -19.25 -2.93
N VAL A 50 3.96 -19.09 -1.75
CA VAL A 50 3.16 -17.92 -1.38
C VAL A 50 3.71 -17.31 -0.10
N HIS A 51 3.89 -16.00 -0.11
CA HIS A 51 4.26 -15.20 1.06
C HIS A 51 3.09 -14.38 1.56
N PHE A 52 3.02 -14.19 2.89
CA PHE A 52 2.08 -13.27 3.52
C PHE A 52 2.85 -12.17 4.23
N ASN A 53 2.56 -10.94 3.87
CA ASN A 53 3.02 -9.76 4.58
C ASN A 53 1.98 -9.29 5.60
N ILE A 54 2.37 -8.45 6.54
CA ILE A 54 1.42 -7.73 7.39
C ILE A 54 0.92 -6.48 6.64
N SER A 55 -0.27 -5.99 6.97
CA SER A 55 -0.91 -4.86 6.26
C SER A 55 -0.04 -3.61 6.19
N THR A 56 0.74 -3.32 7.23
CA THR A 56 1.66 -2.17 7.29
C THR A 56 2.86 -2.29 6.34
N ALA A 57 3.17 -3.50 5.88
CA ALA A 57 4.22 -3.77 4.90
C ALA A 57 3.68 -3.85 3.47
N SER A 58 2.37 -3.74 3.27
CA SER A 58 1.76 -3.89 1.95
C SER A 58 2.05 -2.68 1.05
N GLU A 59 2.15 -2.95 -0.25
CA GLU A 59 2.17 -1.90 -1.27
C GLU A 59 0.92 -1.01 -1.17
N MET A 60 -0.22 -1.58 -0.81
CA MET A 60 -1.48 -0.86 -0.60
C MET A 60 -1.36 0.22 0.48
N MET A 61 -0.65 -0.05 1.59
CA MET A 61 -0.38 0.94 2.64
C MET A 61 0.55 2.05 2.14
N ALA A 62 1.61 1.69 1.40
CA ALA A 62 2.53 2.66 0.82
C ALA A 62 1.81 3.57 -0.19
N ILE A 63 0.99 3.02 -1.06
CA ILE A 63 0.18 3.76 -2.03
C ILE A 63 -0.75 4.74 -1.32
N LEU A 64 -1.49 4.30 -0.30
CA LEU A 64 -2.38 5.17 0.48
C LEU A 64 -1.62 6.36 1.07
N CYS A 65 -0.46 6.13 1.67
CA CYS A 65 0.32 7.17 2.34
C CYS A 65 1.03 8.12 1.37
N LEU A 66 1.40 7.66 0.19
CA LEU A 66 2.08 8.47 -0.83
C LEU A 66 1.12 9.15 -1.81
N SER A 67 -0.17 8.86 -1.74
CA SER A 67 -1.16 9.51 -2.59
C SER A 67 -1.43 10.93 -2.16
N LYS A 68 -1.53 11.84 -3.15
CA LYS A 68 -1.78 13.28 -2.93
C LYS A 68 -3.27 13.62 -2.89
N ASN A 69 -4.09 12.84 -3.56
CA ASN A 69 -5.55 12.99 -3.67
C ASN A 69 -6.20 11.71 -4.22
N GLU A 70 -7.53 11.73 -4.37
CA GLU A 70 -8.29 10.58 -4.89
C GLU A 70 -7.87 10.13 -6.30
N ASN A 71 -7.57 11.06 -7.19
CA ASN A 71 -7.17 10.72 -8.56
C ASN A 71 -5.78 10.08 -8.59
N ASP A 72 -4.85 10.60 -7.81
CA ASP A 72 -3.51 10.02 -7.66
C ASP A 72 -3.59 8.63 -7.02
N LEU A 73 -4.45 8.44 -6.00
CA LEU A 73 -4.71 7.13 -5.41
C LEU A 73 -5.20 6.12 -6.46
N LYS A 74 -6.20 6.48 -7.27
CA LYS A 74 -6.71 5.60 -8.33
C LYS A 74 -5.64 5.26 -9.37
N THR A 75 -4.84 6.25 -9.76
CA THR A 75 -3.74 6.04 -10.71
C THR A 75 -2.71 5.07 -10.17
N ARG A 76 -2.30 5.23 -8.92
CA ARG A 76 -1.34 4.34 -8.25
C ARG A 76 -1.90 2.93 -8.07
N LEU A 77 -3.16 2.80 -7.63
CA LEU A 77 -3.83 1.51 -7.51
C LEU A 77 -3.88 0.76 -8.86
N GLY A 78 -4.15 1.49 -9.95
CA GLY A 78 -4.16 0.92 -11.29
C GLY A 78 -2.78 0.46 -11.77
N ASN A 79 -1.72 1.03 -11.24
CA ASN A 79 -0.33 0.71 -11.61
C ASN A 79 0.32 -0.38 -10.73
N ILE A 80 -0.42 -0.97 -9.80
CA ILE A 80 0.08 -2.14 -9.06
C ILE A 80 0.38 -3.25 -10.07
N LEU A 81 1.62 -3.71 -10.10
CA LEU A 81 2.03 -4.86 -10.90
C LEU A 81 1.51 -6.13 -10.23
N VAL A 82 0.57 -6.80 -10.89
CA VAL A 82 -0.06 -8.03 -10.41
C VAL A 82 0.86 -9.24 -10.64
N GLY A 83 1.49 -9.28 -11.80
CA GLY A 83 2.36 -10.36 -12.23
C GLY A 83 2.63 -10.29 -13.72
N TYR A 84 3.01 -11.41 -14.28
CA TYR A 84 3.36 -11.53 -15.71
C TYR A 84 2.52 -12.62 -16.37
N THR A 85 2.29 -12.46 -17.68
CA THR A 85 1.71 -13.53 -18.52
C THR A 85 2.72 -14.63 -18.77
N TYR A 86 2.27 -15.77 -19.33
CA TYR A 86 3.18 -16.81 -19.82
C TYR A 86 4.15 -16.31 -20.90
N GLU A 87 3.84 -15.20 -21.57
CA GLU A 87 4.66 -14.54 -22.60
C GLU A 87 5.54 -13.40 -22.02
N GLU A 88 5.72 -13.32 -20.69
CA GLU A 88 6.52 -12.29 -19.98
C GLU A 88 5.98 -10.85 -20.12
N LYS A 89 4.70 -10.66 -20.43
CA LYS A 89 4.08 -9.33 -20.45
C LYS A 89 3.58 -8.95 -19.06
N GLU A 90 3.79 -7.71 -18.66
CA GLU A 90 3.31 -7.16 -17.40
C GLU A 90 1.79 -7.09 -17.37
N VAL A 91 1.20 -7.46 -16.23
CA VAL A 91 -0.24 -7.33 -15.94
C VAL A 91 -0.41 -6.45 -14.72
N PHE A 92 -1.21 -5.41 -14.85
CA PHE A 92 -1.46 -4.44 -13.78
C PHE A 92 -2.90 -4.56 -13.24
N ALA A 93 -3.13 -4.01 -12.05
CA ALA A 93 -4.46 -4.01 -11.44
C ALA A 93 -5.54 -3.33 -12.31
N ARG A 94 -5.17 -2.35 -13.15
CA ARG A 94 -6.09 -1.74 -14.12
C ARG A 94 -6.59 -2.71 -15.17
N ASP A 95 -5.79 -3.70 -15.56
CA ASP A 95 -6.15 -4.69 -16.56
C ASP A 95 -7.22 -5.66 -16.02
N LEU A 96 -7.26 -5.85 -14.70
CA LEU A 96 -8.31 -6.59 -13.98
C LEU A 96 -9.58 -5.76 -13.74
N GLN A 97 -9.62 -4.50 -14.19
CA GLN A 97 -10.76 -3.58 -14.05
C GLN A 97 -11.25 -3.38 -12.60
N CYS A 98 -10.37 -3.56 -11.60
CA CYS A 98 -10.72 -3.56 -10.17
C CYS A 98 -10.46 -2.24 -9.44
N VAL A 99 -9.86 -1.24 -10.10
CA VAL A 99 -9.39 0.02 -9.47
C VAL A 99 -10.49 0.73 -8.67
N ASN A 100 -11.71 0.82 -9.22
CA ASN A 100 -12.82 1.49 -8.54
C ASN A 100 -13.27 0.75 -7.28
N ALA A 101 -13.24 -0.58 -7.28
CA ALA A 101 -13.57 -1.39 -6.11
C ALA A 101 -12.52 -1.22 -5.01
N LEU A 102 -11.23 -1.23 -5.37
CA LEU A 102 -10.13 -0.97 -4.44
C LEU A 102 -10.22 0.45 -3.85
N PHE A 103 -10.48 1.45 -4.71
CA PHE A 103 -10.66 2.83 -4.27
C PHE A 103 -11.82 2.99 -3.29
N LEU A 104 -12.96 2.34 -3.56
CA LEU A 104 -14.13 2.42 -2.68
C LEU A 104 -13.80 1.93 -1.26
N LEU A 105 -13.01 0.87 -1.13
CA LEU A 105 -12.58 0.35 0.17
C LEU A 105 -11.58 1.27 0.88
N LEU A 106 -10.82 2.10 0.14
CA LEU A 106 -9.82 3.01 0.69
C LEU A 106 -10.33 4.46 0.85
N LYS A 107 -11.51 4.78 0.33
CA LYS A 107 -12.04 6.14 0.30
C LYS A 107 -12.07 6.82 1.68
N ASP A 108 -12.52 6.12 2.69
CA ASP A 108 -12.56 6.67 4.05
C ASP A 108 -11.18 6.64 4.72
N ALA A 109 -10.35 5.64 4.38
CA ALA A 109 -8.98 5.57 4.86
C ALA A 109 -8.08 6.70 4.31
N LEU A 110 -8.49 7.38 3.23
CA LEU A 110 -7.76 8.50 2.67
C LEU A 110 -7.85 9.78 3.52
N LYS A 111 -8.74 9.80 4.50
CA LYS A 111 -8.95 10.96 5.40
C LYS A 111 -8.06 10.84 6.64
N PRO A 112 -7.16 11.81 6.92
CA PRO A 112 -6.40 11.82 8.16
C PRO A 112 -7.30 11.90 9.39
N ASN A 113 -6.89 11.25 10.47
CA ASN A 113 -7.52 11.40 11.77
C ASN A 113 -6.85 12.55 12.54
N MET A 114 -7.63 13.49 13.03
CA MET A 114 -7.15 14.55 13.89
C MET A 114 -7.49 14.21 15.33
N VAL A 115 -6.49 14.16 16.17
CA VAL A 115 -6.62 13.88 17.61
C VAL A 115 -5.98 14.97 18.44
N LYS A 116 -6.47 15.13 19.67
CA LYS A 116 -5.93 16.09 20.64
C LYS A 116 -5.04 15.34 21.63
N THR A 117 -3.81 15.83 21.82
CA THR A 117 -2.89 15.27 22.83
C THR A 117 -3.28 15.70 24.24
N LEU A 118 -2.65 15.09 25.24
CA LEU A 118 -2.86 15.45 26.66
C LEU A 118 -2.46 16.91 26.95
N GLU A 119 -1.48 17.44 26.22
CA GLU A 119 -1.00 18.82 26.32
C GLU A 119 -1.85 19.81 25.50
N ASN A 120 -2.99 19.36 24.95
CA ASN A 120 -3.88 20.15 24.11
C ASN A 120 -3.33 20.54 22.73
N ASN A 121 -2.26 19.91 22.25
CA ASN A 121 -1.78 20.06 20.89
C ASN A 121 -2.60 19.17 19.93
N LEU A 122 -2.62 19.53 18.66
CA LEU A 122 -3.24 18.72 17.63
C LEU A 122 -2.21 17.76 17.01
N ALA A 123 -2.62 16.51 16.82
CA ALA A 123 -1.84 15.50 16.13
C ALA A 123 -2.66 14.90 14.98
N LEU A 124 -2.03 14.75 13.81
CA LEU A 124 -2.62 14.10 12.66
C LEU A 124 -2.07 12.67 12.57
N VAL A 125 -2.98 11.69 12.59
CA VAL A 125 -2.64 10.27 12.51
C VAL A 125 -3.19 9.71 11.20
N HIS A 126 -2.31 9.25 10.31
CA HIS A 126 -2.73 8.78 9.02
C HIS A 126 -1.76 7.77 8.41
N GLY A 127 -2.25 6.55 8.14
CA GLY A 127 -1.46 5.44 7.65
C GLY A 127 -0.49 4.88 8.70
N GLY A 128 0.31 3.92 8.31
CA GLY A 128 1.25 3.25 9.20
C GLY A 128 2.30 2.44 8.42
N PRO A 129 3.00 3.04 7.42
CA PRO A 129 4.00 2.32 6.65
C PRO A 129 5.22 2.06 7.51
N PHE A 130 5.75 0.82 7.47
CA PHE A 130 6.98 0.48 8.18
C PHE A 130 8.20 1.16 7.56
N ALA A 131 9.01 1.82 8.38
CA ALA A 131 10.27 2.42 7.97
C ALA A 131 11.29 1.40 7.44
N ASN A 132 11.21 0.15 7.88
CA ASN A 132 12.05 -0.94 7.37
C ASN A 132 11.83 -1.25 5.88
N ILE A 133 10.60 -1.08 5.40
CA ILE A 133 10.15 -1.59 4.09
C ILE A 133 9.63 -0.46 3.21
N ALA A 134 9.18 0.64 3.80
CA ALA A 134 8.63 1.79 3.10
C ALA A 134 9.25 3.09 3.61
N HIS A 135 8.59 4.21 3.42
CA HIS A 135 9.11 5.54 3.79
C HIS A 135 9.03 5.84 5.30
N GLY A 136 8.20 5.13 6.08
CA GLY A 136 8.17 5.23 7.55
C GLY A 136 7.74 6.59 8.12
N THR A 137 6.99 7.39 7.34
CA THR A 137 6.49 8.70 7.77
C THR A 137 4.97 8.77 7.69
N ASN A 138 4.38 9.84 8.18
CA ASN A 138 2.97 10.13 7.99
C ASN A 138 2.66 10.33 6.49
N SER A 139 1.39 10.28 6.12
CA SER A 139 0.96 10.43 4.73
C SER A 139 1.24 11.83 4.16
N ILE A 140 1.36 11.91 2.83
CA ILE A 140 1.50 13.18 2.11
C ILE A 140 0.26 14.07 2.35
N ILE A 141 -0.95 13.52 2.34
CA ILE A 141 -2.19 14.27 2.59
C ILE A 141 -2.17 14.90 3.98
N SER A 142 -1.81 14.12 5.01
CA SER A 142 -1.75 14.60 6.38
C SER A 142 -0.67 15.68 6.56
N THR A 143 0.51 15.47 5.98
CA THR A 143 1.61 16.44 6.03
C THR A 143 1.23 17.75 5.34
N ASN A 144 0.63 17.68 4.16
CA ASN A 144 0.16 18.87 3.43
C ASN A 144 -0.96 19.59 4.20
N TYR A 145 -1.87 18.84 4.83
CA TYR A 145 -2.89 19.47 5.68
C TYR A 145 -2.23 20.26 6.82
N GLY A 146 -1.24 19.67 7.48
CA GLY A 146 -0.47 20.34 8.55
C GLY A 146 0.18 21.62 8.05
N LEU A 147 0.91 21.56 6.93
CA LEU A 147 1.61 22.70 6.34
C LEU A 147 0.70 23.87 5.93
N HIS A 148 -0.55 23.58 5.56
CA HIS A 148 -1.51 24.62 5.16
C HIS A 148 -2.28 25.26 6.31
N HIS A 149 -2.40 24.58 7.46
CA HIS A 149 -3.30 25.01 8.54
C HIS A 149 -2.59 25.39 9.83
N PHE A 150 -1.28 25.14 9.97
CA PHE A 150 -0.52 25.40 11.18
C PHE A 150 0.81 26.10 10.88
N ASP A 151 1.29 26.92 11.81
CA ASP A 151 2.57 27.64 11.68
C ASP A 151 3.76 26.68 11.68
N TYR A 152 3.63 25.53 12.36
CA TYR A 152 4.66 24.50 12.44
C TYR A 152 4.04 23.13 12.24
N THR A 153 4.67 22.31 11.39
CA THR A 153 4.32 20.92 11.19
C THR A 153 5.53 20.04 11.42
N ILE A 154 5.45 19.16 12.41
CA ILE A 154 6.53 18.26 12.80
C ILE A 154 6.16 16.84 12.34
N VAL A 155 7.06 16.21 11.60
CA VAL A 155 6.87 14.85 11.06
C VAL A 155 8.09 14.01 11.44
N GLU A 156 7.87 12.80 11.94
CA GLU A 156 8.92 11.83 12.16
C GLU A 156 9.27 11.11 10.86
N ALA A 157 10.55 10.94 10.56
CA ALA A 157 11.01 10.28 9.32
C ALA A 157 11.38 8.79 9.50
N GLY A 158 11.17 8.23 10.69
CA GLY A 158 11.55 6.85 11.04
C GLY A 158 13.06 6.61 11.03
N PHE A 159 13.59 5.84 11.96
CA PHE A 159 15.04 5.60 12.12
C PHE A 159 15.87 6.87 12.39
N GLY A 160 17.19 6.75 12.29
CA GLY A 160 18.12 7.88 12.35
C GLY A 160 18.13 8.69 11.05
N SER A 161 18.77 9.86 11.11
CA SER A 161 18.84 10.78 9.96
C SER A 161 19.56 10.19 8.74
N ASP A 162 20.44 9.24 8.96
CA ASP A 162 21.18 8.52 7.91
C ASP A 162 20.28 7.69 6.99
N MET A 163 19.18 7.14 7.51
CA MET A 163 18.22 6.33 6.74
C MET A 163 16.86 7.01 6.59
N GLY A 164 16.30 7.51 7.67
CA GLY A 164 14.96 8.10 7.66
C GLY A 164 14.87 9.40 6.88
N ALA A 165 15.83 10.30 7.05
CA ALA A 165 15.86 11.55 6.31
C ALA A 165 16.08 11.29 4.81
N LEU A 166 16.94 10.35 4.44
CA LEU A 166 17.16 9.99 3.04
C LEU A 166 15.85 9.50 2.38
N LYS A 167 15.15 8.56 3.02
CA LYS A 167 13.84 8.09 2.53
C LYS A 167 12.80 9.20 2.45
N PHE A 168 12.79 10.11 3.44
CA PHE A 168 11.89 11.24 3.43
C PHE A 168 12.13 12.13 2.20
N PHE A 169 13.37 12.52 1.94
CA PHE A 169 13.71 13.36 0.79
C PHE A 169 13.51 12.65 -0.54
N ASP A 170 13.88 11.38 -0.63
CA ASP A 170 13.84 10.65 -1.92
C ASP A 170 12.45 10.12 -2.29
N ILE A 171 11.57 9.89 -1.32
CA ILE A 171 10.27 9.25 -1.54
C ILE A 171 9.11 10.20 -1.28
N VAL A 172 9.14 10.96 -0.18
CA VAL A 172 7.97 11.73 0.30
C VAL A 172 7.95 13.15 -0.26
N VAL A 173 9.11 13.81 -0.35
CA VAL A 173 9.21 15.23 -0.74
C VAL A 173 9.20 15.46 -2.25
N ARG A 174 9.28 14.42 -3.05
CA ARG A 174 9.26 14.50 -4.53
C ARG A 174 7.96 15.01 -5.12
#